data_b0cec05b7e167b685fcfc9bf527446e5
#
_entry.id   b0cec05b7e167b685fcfc9bf527446e5
#
_cell.length_a   1.000
_cell.length_b   1.000
_cell.length_c   1.000
_cell.angle_alpha   90.00
_cell.angle_beta   90.00
_cell.angle_gamma   90.00
#
_symmetry.space_group_name_H-M   'P 1'
#
loop_
_entity.id
_entity.type
_entity.pdbx_description
1 polymer ?
#
loop_
_entity_poly.entity_id
_entity_poly.type
_entity_poly.pdbx_seq_one_letter_code
_entity_poly.pdbx_strand_id
1 'polypeptide(L)'
;MSAIKLKGMTWNHPRGFDPMVAGAEQWLADKGVEIQWEKRSLQDFETFPVEELARNFDMIVIDHPHVGQITKEGCLLPLDVAGREAELKALADGSVGQSFPSYNWQGRQWAFPLDAATQVQAWRPDLMDKPATSWGEVLRLARSGKVLLPLRSPHSLMSFYTLVANAGTPCSVEGELISVEDGAKAFEQLRELASLVKPECFGMDPIAVFEEMAKPDSEIACSPLIYGYVNYAMPEFRERLIRFSDIPAGAAGVAGSALGGTGIAVSAFSKHSDAAIDFAYWIASGDVQKGLYAASNGQPGHASAWEDAIVNAATSDFYRDTRATLEGAWVRPRHDGYMPFQEAASERINKGLVENEKAEDVIVDLNRLFRESF
;
A
#
# COMPACT_ATOMS: atom_id res chain seq x y z
N MET A 1 39.77 6.31 7.79
CA MET A 1 38.67 5.47 8.25
C MET A 1 38.07 4.83 7.02
N SER A 2 37.74 3.53 7.02
CA SER A 2 37.01 2.93 5.90
C SER A 2 35.62 3.61 5.80
N ALA A 3 35.15 3.88 4.58
CA ALA A 3 33.81 4.40 4.37
C ALA A 3 32.77 3.46 4.98
N ILE A 4 31.76 3.99 5.67
CA ILE A 4 30.64 3.20 6.17
C ILE A 4 29.87 2.67 4.95
N LYS A 5 29.55 1.38 4.98
CA LYS A 5 28.78 0.71 3.96
C LYS A 5 27.53 0.12 4.58
N LEU A 6 26.38 0.44 4.04
CA LEU A 6 25.07 -0.07 4.45
C LEU A 6 24.44 -0.88 3.33
N LYS A 7 23.60 -1.82 3.69
CA LYS A 7 22.76 -2.58 2.76
C LYS A 7 21.28 -2.32 3.05
N GLY A 8 20.50 -2.11 1.99
CA GLY A 8 19.06 -1.96 2.08
C GLY A 8 18.32 -2.96 1.19
N MET A 9 17.10 -3.33 1.59
CA MET A 9 16.19 -4.18 0.82
C MET A 9 14.87 -3.48 0.55
N THR A 10 14.40 -3.54 -0.71
CA THR A 10 13.11 -3.01 -1.15
C THR A 10 12.46 -3.94 -2.18
N TRP A 11 11.35 -3.54 -2.85
CA TRP A 11 10.69 -4.37 -3.88
C TRP A 11 11.06 -3.97 -5.30
N ASN A 12 10.94 -4.92 -6.23
CA ASN A 12 11.33 -4.76 -7.62
C ASN A 12 10.26 -4.05 -8.46
N HIS A 13 10.13 -2.75 -8.25
CA HIS A 13 9.35 -1.84 -9.11
C HIS A 13 10.03 -0.46 -9.11
N PRO A 14 9.98 0.33 -10.20
CA PRO A 14 10.53 1.70 -10.23
C PRO A 14 10.08 2.54 -9.04
N ARG A 15 8.79 2.49 -8.69
CA ARG A 15 8.22 3.19 -7.52
C ARG A 15 8.97 2.92 -6.20
N GLY A 16 9.46 1.69 -6.01
CA GLY A 16 10.08 1.29 -4.75
C GLY A 16 11.60 1.23 -4.78
N PHE A 17 12.21 1.10 -5.96
CA PHE A 17 13.64 0.91 -6.10
C PHE A 17 14.37 2.19 -6.51
N ASP A 18 13.88 2.88 -7.54
CA ASP A 18 14.59 4.03 -8.11
C ASP A 18 14.81 5.18 -7.11
N PRO A 19 13.82 5.59 -6.28
CA PRO A 19 14.03 6.66 -5.31
C PRO A 19 15.03 6.27 -4.20
N MET A 20 15.13 4.98 -3.87
CA MET A 20 16.09 4.50 -2.87
C MET A 20 17.52 4.52 -3.43
N VAL A 21 17.69 4.18 -4.71
CA VAL A 21 19.00 4.29 -5.39
C VAL A 21 19.40 5.75 -5.52
N ALA A 22 18.53 6.62 -6.00
CA ALA A 22 18.80 8.06 -6.10
C ALA A 22 19.13 8.69 -4.73
N GLY A 23 18.40 8.27 -3.68
CA GLY A 23 18.69 8.68 -2.30
C GLY A 23 20.05 8.21 -1.82
N ALA A 24 20.44 6.98 -2.14
CA ALA A 24 21.77 6.45 -1.79
C ALA A 24 22.91 7.22 -2.47
N GLU A 25 22.74 7.56 -3.74
CA GLU A 25 23.72 8.36 -4.50
C GLU A 25 23.90 9.75 -3.91
N GLN A 26 22.79 10.44 -3.59
CA GLN A 26 22.84 11.76 -2.95
C GLN A 26 23.46 11.68 -1.55
N TRP A 27 23.10 10.65 -0.76
CA TRP A 27 23.63 10.46 0.59
C TRP A 27 25.14 10.17 0.60
N LEU A 28 25.61 9.40 -0.39
CA LEU A 28 27.04 9.19 -0.58
C LEU A 28 27.78 10.50 -0.85
N ALA A 29 27.22 11.35 -1.72
CA ALA A 29 27.80 12.66 -2.04
C ALA A 29 27.86 13.60 -0.82
N ASP A 30 26.78 13.61 -0.02
CA ASP A 30 26.62 14.55 1.09
C ASP A 30 27.30 14.09 2.39
N LYS A 31 27.31 12.77 2.65
CA LYS A 31 27.73 12.18 3.95
C LYS A 31 28.90 11.21 3.83
N GLY A 32 29.28 10.77 2.63
CA GLY A 32 30.34 9.78 2.45
C GLY A 32 29.97 8.38 2.93
N VAL A 33 28.68 8.08 3.07
CA VAL A 33 28.15 6.75 3.46
C VAL A 33 27.62 6.06 2.21
N GLU A 34 28.21 4.92 1.87
CA GLU A 34 27.77 4.10 0.73
C GLU A 34 26.57 3.23 1.14
N ILE A 35 25.49 3.27 0.35
CA ILE A 35 24.31 2.42 0.58
C ILE A 35 24.03 1.61 -0.68
N GLN A 36 24.01 0.28 -0.55
CA GLN A 36 23.65 -0.63 -1.63
C GLN A 36 22.24 -1.15 -1.41
N TRP A 37 21.33 -0.84 -2.35
CA TRP A 37 19.96 -1.37 -2.34
C TRP A 37 19.86 -2.64 -3.18
N GLU A 38 19.23 -3.66 -2.59
CA GLU A 38 18.80 -4.88 -3.25
C GLU A 38 17.27 -4.89 -3.37
N LYS A 39 16.73 -5.67 -4.31
CA LYS A 39 15.30 -5.74 -4.57
C LYS A 39 14.83 -7.16 -4.75
N ARG A 40 13.58 -7.42 -4.35
CA ARG A 40 12.88 -8.71 -4.47
C ARG A 40 11.52 -8.54 -5.12
N SER A 41 10.87 -9.63 -5.54
CA SER A 41 9.53 -9.57 -6.14
C SER A 41 8.52 -8.93 -5.18
N LEU A 42 7.40 -8.41 -5.71
CA LEU A 42 6.32 -7.89 -4.86
C LEU A 42 5.77 -8.98 -3.93
N GLN A 43 5.62 -10.20 -4.42
CA GLN A 43 5.14 -11.32 -3.61
C GLN A 43 6.10 -11.63 -2.46
N ASP A 44 7.41 -11.69 -2.70
CA ASP A 44 8.39 -11.91 -1.63
C ASP A 44 8.39 -10.73 -0.64
N PHE A 45 8.15 -9.51 -1.11
CA PHE A 45 8.00 -8.34 -0.25
C PHE A 45 6.81 -8.48 0.70
N GLU A 46 5.69 -9.02 0.23
CA GLU A 46 4.46 -9.20 1.02
C GLU A 46 4.52 -10.40 1.99
N THR A 47 5.33 -11.42 1.71
CA THR A 47 5.26 -12.71 2.42
C THR A 47 6.54 -13.15 3.14
N PHE A 48 7.70 -12.58 2.80
CA PHE A 48 8.99 -13.03 3.36
C PHE A 48 9.20 -12.53 4.80
N PRO A 49 9.72 -13.38 5.72
CA PRO A 49 9.93 -13.01 7.11
C PRO A 49 10.89 -11.82 7.27
N VAL A 50 10.44 -10.78 7.97
CA VAL A 50 11.22 -9.55 8.19
C VAL A 50 12.47 -9.84 9.04
N GLU A 51 12.40 -10.77 9.99
CA GLU A 51 13.56 -11.15 10.82
C GLU A 51 14.74 -11.66 9.99
N GLU A 52 14.49 -12.51 8.99
CA GLU A 52 15.55 -13.02 8.11
C GLU A 52 16.20 -11.90 7.30
N LEU A 53 15.42 -10.93 6.86
CA LEU A 53 15.95 -9.75 6.17
C LEU A 53 16.78 -8.88 7.11
N ALA A 54 16.33 -8.67 8.34
CA ALA A 54 17.03 -7.87 9.32
C ALA A 54 18.43 -8.42 9.64
N ARG A 55 18.62 -9.73 9.54
CA ARG A 55 19.95 -10.35 9.71
C ARG A 55 20.93 -10.10 8.56
N ASN A 56 20.41 -9.75 7.38
CA ASN A 56 21.20 -9.59 6.15
C ASN A 56 21.33 -8.15 5.67
N PHE A 57 20.44 -7.26 6.13
CA PHE A 57 20.34 -5.86 5.70
C PHE A 57 20.33 -4.91 6.89
N ASP A 58 20.89 -3.72 6.72
CA ASP A 58 20.89 -2.67 7.73
C ASP A 58 19.55 -1.92 7.75
N MET A 59 18.93 -1.80 6.56
CA MET A 59 17.63 -1.14 6.37
C MET A 59 16.71 -2.02 5.53
N ILE A 60 15.42 -2.00 5.87
CA ILE A 60 14.41 -2.79 5.17
C ILE A 60 13.19 -1.90 4.92
N VAL A 61 12.68 -1.92 3.70
CA VAL A 61 11.37 -1.35 3.41
C VAL A 61 10.31 -2.40 3.75
N ILE A 62 9.33 -2.02 4.59
CA ILE A 62 8.31 -2.93 5.12
C ILE A 62 6.89 -2.37 4.92
N ASP A 63 5.88 -3.24 4.89
CA ASP A 63 4.47 -2.88 5.03
C ASP A 63 4.10 -2.79 6.53
N HIS A 64 3.19 -1.86 6.87
CA HIS A 64 2.83 -1.56 8.26
C HIS A 64 2.25 -2.74 9.08
N PRO A 65 1.54 -3.72 8.52
CA PRO A 65 1.02 -4.83 9.32
C PRO A 65 2.07 -5.72 9.98
N HIS A 66 3.32 -5.64 9.53
CA HIS A 66 4.43 -6.39 10.15
C HIS A 66 4.81 -5.91 11.56
N VAL A 67 4.41 -4.70 11.98
CA VAL A 67 4.93 -4.09 13.22
C VAL A 67 4.68 -4.92 14.49
N GLY A 68 3.57 -5.65 14.58
CA GLY A 68 3.29 -6.52 15.74
C GLY A 68 4.25 -7.70 15.84
N GLN A 69 4.49 -8.38 14.74
CA GLN A 69 5.42 -9.50 14.65
C GLN A 69 6.86 -9.04 14.93
N ILE A 70 7.35 -8.02 14.23
CA ILE A 70 8.72 -7.53 14.38
C ILE A 70 9.04 -7.01 15.78
N THR A 71 8.03 -6.47 16.49
CA THR A 71 8.18 -6.02 17.87
C THR A 71 8.47 -7.21 18.79
N LYS A 72 7.77 -8.33 18.61
CA LYS A 72 7.96 -9.54 19.37
C LYS A 72 9.30 -10.22 19.05
N GLU A 73 9.68 -10.24 17.78
CA GLU A 73 10.95 -10.82 17.31
C GLU A 73 12.19 -9.98 17.72
N GLY A 74 12.01 -8.68 18.03
CA GLY A 74 13.08 -7.77 18.39
C GLY A 74 14.12 -7.57 17.27
N CYS A 75 13.72 -7.73 16.02
CA CYS A 75 14.61 -7.69 14.86
C CYS A 75 14.84 -6.30 14.27
N LEU A 76 14.02 -5.31 14.66
CA LEU A 76 14.14 -3.92 14.22
C LEU A 76 14.36 -2.98 15.42
N LEU A 77 14.92 -1.81 15.14
CA LEU A 77 15.09 -0.74 16.11
C LEU A 77 13.92 0.24 16.03
N PRO A 78 13.40 0.74 17.17
CA PRO A 78 12.49 1.87 17.15
C PRO A 78 13.22 3.14 16.72
N LEU A 79 12.57 3.95 15.88
CA LEU A 79 13.15 5.14 15.28
C LEU A 79 12.86 6.43 16.05
N ASP A 80 12.04 6.39 17.10
CA ASP A 80 11.79 7.48 18.03
C ASP A 80 12.93 7.62 19.04
N VAL A 81 14.11 7.99 18.53
CA VAL A 81 15.36 8.08 19.33
C VAL A 81 15.46 9.42 20.05
N ALA A 82 16.08 9.40 21.25
CA ALA A 82 16.27 10.61 22.05
C ALA A 82 17.12 11.65 21.31
N GLY A 83 16.74 12.93 21.46
CA GLY A 83 17.44 14.06 20.84
C GLY A 83 16.96 14.41 19.43
N ARG A 84 16.01 13.64 18.86
CA ARG A 84 15.42 13.88 17.54
C ARG A 84 13.91 14.15 17.58
N GLU A 85 13.39 14.59 18.73
CA GLU A 85 11.95 14.79 18.96
C GLU A 85 11.35 15.81 17.96
N ALA A 86 12.10 16.84 17.63
CA ALA A 86 11.65 17.85 16.66
C ALA A 86 11.54 17.30 15.24
N GLU A 87 12.52 16.49 14.82
CA GLU A 87 12.51 15.84 13.51
C GLU A 87 11.39 14.78 13.42
N LEU A 88 11.25 13.97 14.48
CA LEU A 88 10.18 12.98 14.60
C LEU A 88 8.80 13.64 14.49
N LYS A 89 8.62 14.76 15.19
CA LYS A 89 7.38 15.56 15.13
C LYS A 89 7.14 16.10 13.70
N ALA A 90 8.17 16.60 13.04
CA ALA A 90 8.04 17.10 11.68
C ALA A 90 7.63 15.99 10.70
N LEU A 91 8.16 14.77 10.84
CA LEU A 91 7.74 13.62 10.05
C LEU A 91 6.29 13.23 10.34
N ALA A 92 5.87 13.23 11.59
CA ALA A 92 4.51 12.92 11.99
C ALA A 92 3.50 13.96 11.46
N ASP A 93 3.79 15.25 11.66
CA ASP A 93 2.92 16.36 11.20
C ASP A 93 2.83 16.44 9.67
N GLY A 94 3.91 16.04 8.98
CA GLY A 94 3.99 16.08 7.53
C GLY A 94 3.50 14.80 6.83
N SER A 95 3.13 13.77 7.56
CA SER A 95 2.66 12.52 6.96
C SER A 95 1.30 12.68 6.32
N VAL A 96 1.06 12.00 5.19
CA VAL A 96 -0.24 11.98 4.54
C VAL A 96 -1.14 10.89 5.14
N GLY A 97 -2.35 11.25 5.52
CA GLY A 97 -3.33 10.34 6.11
C GLY A 97 -2.79 9.58 7.33
N GLN A 98 -3.07 8.29 7.39
CA GLN A 98 -2.66 7.41 8.48
C GLN A 98 -1.27 6.75 8.26
N SER A 99 -0.47 7.24 7.31
CA SER A 99 0.79 6.57 6.95
C SER A 99 1.80 6.55 8.11
N PHE A 100 2.02 7.67 8.82
CA PHE A 100 2.94 7.68 9.96
C PHE A 100 2.39 6.89 11.18
N PRO A 101 1.13 7.10 11.62
CA PRO A 101 0.57 6.34 12.74
C PRO A 101 0.50 4.84 12.50
N SER A 102 0.42 4.38 11.23
CA SER A 102 0.34 2.96 10.92
C SER A 102 1.58 2.15 11.34
N TYR A 103 2.74 2.80 11.45
CA TYR A 103 3.99 2.20 11.94
C TYR A 103 4.23 2.43 13.43
N ASN A 104 3.30 3.10 14.14
CA ASN A 104 3.37 3.20 15.60
C ASN A 104 2.73 1.96 16.23
N TRP A 105 3.48 1.25 17.03
CA TRP A 105 3.03 0.06 17.73
C TRP A 105 3.58 0.04 19.16
N GLN A 106 2.71 -0.19 20.14
CA GLN A 106 3.05 -0.17 21.56
C GLN A 106 3.78 1.11 22.02
N GLY A 107 3.37 2.26 21.45
CA GLY A 107 3.92 3.56 21.79
C GLY A 107 5.30 3.88 21.18
N ARG A 108 5.83 3.04 20.30
CA ARG A 108 7.10 3.26 19.61
C ARG A 108 6.88 3.36 18.10
N GLN A 109 7.74 4.13 17.42
CA GLN A 109 7.73 4.27 15.96
C GLN A 109 8.74 3.32 15.34
N TRP A 110 8.28 2.34 14.56
CA TRP A 110 9.11 1.24 14.04
C TRP A 110 9.60 1.43 12.61
N ALA A 111 8.93 2.28 11.84
CA ALA A 111 9.38 2.69 10.52
C ALA A 111 8.89 4.09 10.20
N PHE A 112 9.54 4.77 9.25
CA PHE A 112 9.04 6.03 8.70
C PHE A 112 8.41 5.79 7.33
N PRO A 113 7.20 6.32 7.06
CA PRO A 113 6.58 6.18 5.77
C PRO A 113 7.46 6.79 4.67
N LEU A 114 7.78 5.97 3.68
CA LEU A 114 8.43 6.41 2.44
C LEU A 114 7.42 6.59 1.34
N ASP A 115 6.44 5.71 1.33
CA ASP A 115 5.47 5.55 0.27
C ASP A 115 4.07 5.46 0.91
N ALA A 116 3.13 6.25 0.40
CA ALA A 116 1.75 6.22 0.84
C ALA A 116 0.85 5.72 -0.28
N ALA A 117 0.09 4.69 0.00
CA ALA A 117 -0.85 4.10 -0.92
C ALA A 117 -2.13 3.66 -0.23
N THR A 118 -3.20 3.60 -1.00
CA THR A 118 -4.45 2.94 -0.63
C THR A 118 -5.10 2.41 -1.91
N GLN A 119 -6.11 1.57 -1.80
CA GLN A 119 -6.90 1.26 -2.98
C GLN A 119 -7.61 2.52 -3.45
N VAL A 120 -7.51 2.79 -4.73
CA VAL A 120 -8.11 3.93 -5.43
C VAL A 120 -8.78 3.42 -6.70
N GLN A 121 -9.43 4.28 -7.46
CA GLN A 121 -9.89 3.94 -8.79
C GLN A 121 -8.83 4.31 -9.81
N ALA A 122 -8.45 3.35 -10.68
CA ALA A 122 -7.68 3.59 -11.89
C ALA A 122 -8.61 3.61 -13.10
N TRP A 123 -8.37 4.53 -14.07
CA TRP A 123 -9.21 4.66 -15.23
C TRP A 123 -8.46 5.19 -16.46
N ARG A 124 -8.94 4.84 -17.65
CA ARG A 124 -8.38 5.20 -18.95
C ARG A 124 -9.08 6.45 -19.51
N PRO A 125 -8.39 7.60 -19.61
CA PRO A 125 -9.00 8.85 -20.08
C PRO A 125 -9.34 8.85 -21.58
N ASP A 126 -8.76 7.94 -22.35
CA ASP A 126 -9.11 7.73 -23.76
C ASP A 126 -10.32 6.78 -23.97
N LEU A 127 -10.78 6.10 -22.92
CA LEU A 127 -11.94 5.20 -22.94
C LEU A 127 -13.12 5.69 -22.09
N MET A 128 -12.88 6.68 -21.22
CA MET A 128 -13.91 7.28 -20.33
C MET A 128 -13.65 8.78 -20.22
N ASP A 129 -14.73 9.58 -20.29
CA ASP A 129 -14.65 11.05 -20.13
C ASP A 129 -14.35 11.46 -18.67
N LYS A 130 -14.77 10.64 -17.72
CA LYS A 130 -14.60 10.86 -16.27
C LYS A 130 -14.60 9.53 -15.51
N PRO A 131 -14.02 9.49 -14.28
CA PRO A 131 -14.08 8.31 -13.43
C PRO A 131 -15.51 8.01 -12.98
N ALA A 132 -15.77 6.75 -12.61
CA ALA A 132 -17.01 6.33 -11.99
C ALA A 132 -17.11 6.90 -10.57
N THR A 133 -18.24 7.50 -10.22
CA THR A 133 -18.45 8.13 -8.91
C THR A 133 -19.30 7.28 -7.96
N SER A 134 -19.90 6.21 -8.47
CA SER A 134 -20.75 5.30 -7.70
C SER A 134 -20.55 3.85 -8.10
N TRP A 135 -20.85 2.94 -7.16
CA TRP A 135 -20.78 1.49 -7.41
C TRP A 135 -21.73 1.05 -8.54
N GLY A 136 -22.88 1.73 -8.71
CA GLY A 136 -23.77 1.47 -9.84
C GLY A 136 -23.16 1.78 -11.20
N GLU A 137 -22.29 2.80 -11.30
CA GLU A 137 -21.52 3.10 -12.52
C GLU A 137 -20.46 2.02 -12.78
N VAL A 138 -19.75 1.59 -11.74
CA VAL A 138 -18.76 0.49 -11.84
C VAL A 138 -19.42 -0.79 -12.34
N LEU A 139 -20.55 -1.19 -11.78
CA LEU A 139 -21.27 -2.38 -12.21
C LEU A 139 -21.72 -2.31 -13.67
N ARG A 140 -22.12 -1.14 -14.16
CA ARG A 140 -22.45 -0.96 -15.60
C ARG A 140 -21.20 -1.17 -16.48
N LEU A 141 -20.06 -0.63 -16.09
CA LEU A 141 -18.78 -0.85 -16.79
C LEU A 141 -18.37 -2.32 -16.75
N ALA A 142 -18.50 -2.98 -15.60
CA ALA A 142 -18.17 -4.40 -15.45
C ALA A 142 -19.04 -5.29 -16.32
N ARG A 143 -20.36 -5.05 -16.39
CA ARG A 143 -21.27 -5.78 -17.30
C ARG A 143 -20.94 -5.59 -18.77
N SER A 144 -20.25 -4.52 -19.15
CA SER A 144 -19.76 -4.31 -20.52
C SER A 144 -18.34 -4.85 -20.76
N GLY A 145 -17.77 -5.60 -19.80
CA GLY A 145 -16.45 -6.20 -19.91
C GLY A 145 -15.28 -5.21 -19.82
N LYS A 146 -15.51 -4.01 -19.28
CA LYS A 146 -14.54 -2.91 -19.25
C LYS A 146 -13.82 -2.75 -17.89
N VAL A 147 -13.96 -3.71 -16.99
CA VAL A 147 -13.36 -3.65 -15.64
C VAL A 147 -12.43 -4.83 -15.41
N LEU A 148 -11.31 -4.59 -14.74
CA LEU A 148 -10.47 -5.59 -14.11
C LEU A 148 -10.35 -5.32 -12.61
N LEU A 149 -10.08 -6.39 -11.84
CA LEU A 149 -9.81 -6.33 -10.41
C LEU A 149 -8.53 -7.13 -10.10
N PRO A 150 -7.62 -6.64 -9.27
CA PRO A 150 -6.61 -7.49 -8.69
C PRO A 150 -7.26 -8.35 -7.61
N LEU A 151 -7.36 -9.65 -7.84
CA LEU A 151 -7.98 -10.62 -6.92
C LEU A 151 -7.00 -11.70 -6.41
N ARG A 152 -5.73 -11.69 -6.87
CA ARG A 152 -4.70 -12.53 -6.28
C ARG A 152 -4.53 -12.17 -4.78
N SER A 153 -4.31 -13.17 -3.93
CA SER A 153 -3.97 -12.92 -2.51
C SER A 153 -2.76 -11.95 -2.40
N PRO A 154 -2.83 -10.91 -1.52
CA PRO A 154 -3.88 -10.59 -0.54
C PRO A 154 -4.95 -9.59 -1.04
N HIS A 155 -4.98 -9.23 -2.32
CA HIS A 155 -5.75 -8.10 -2.84
C HIS A 155 -7.27 -8.29 -2.75
N SER A 156 -7.79 -9.51 -2.84
CA SER A 156 -9.21 -9.77 -2.66
C SER A 156 -9.68 -9.44 -1.23
N LEU A 157 -8.87 -9.76 -0.22
CA LEU A 157 -9.14 -9.36 1.17
C LEU A 157 -9.08 -7.84 1.33
N MET A 158 -8.13 -7.17 0.67
CA MET A 158 -8.05 -5.70 0.69
C MET A 158 -9.30 -5.07 0.09
N SER A 159 -9.80 -5.63 -1.01
CA SER A 159 -11.05 -5.18 -1.63
C SER A 159 -12.26 -5.40 -0.72
N PHE A 160 -12.31 -6.54 -0.02
CA PHE A 160 -13.33 -6.79 1.00
C PHE A 160 -13.28 -5.75 2.12
N TYR A 161 -12.11 -5.49 2.69
CA TYR A 161 -11.94 -4.45 3.72
C TYR A 161 -12.38 -3.07 3.25
N THR A 162 -12.01 -2.70 2.04
CA THR A 162 -12.41 -1.42 1.45
C THR A 162 -13.94 -1.33 1.31
N LEU A 163 -14.58 -2.36 0.79
CA LEU A 163 -16.04 -2.39 0.60
C LEU A 163 -16.80 -2.30 1.93
N VAL A 164 -16.36 -3.04 2.94
CA VAL A 164 -16.97 -3.02 4.28
C VAL A 164 -16.85 -1.62 4.90
N ALA A 165 -15.66 -1.06 4.90
CA ALA A 165 -15.43 0.25 5.51
C ALA A 165 -16.09 1.39 4.72
N ASN A 166 -16.10 1.30 3.38
CA ASN A 166 -16.80 2.26 2.51
C ASN A 166 -18.33 2.20 2.66
N ALA A 167 -18.86 1.04 3.05
CA ALA A 167 -20.27 0.89 3.45
C ALA A 167 -20.58 1.50 4.85
N GLY A 168 -19.57 1.96 5.60
CA GLY A 168 -19.71 2.59 6.91
C GLY A 168 -19.59 1.61 8.10
N THR A 169 -19.21 0.36 7.84
CA THR A 169 -19.07 -0.71 8.86
C THR A 169 -17.68 -1.33 8.84
N PRO A 170 -16.59 -0.57 9.13
CA PRO A 170 -15.22 -1.05 9.02
C PRO A 170 -14.98 -2.28 9.90
N CYS A 171 -14.09 -3.17 9.44
CA CYS A 171 -13.65 -4.30 10.23
C CYS A 171 -13.01 -3.86 11.55
N SER A 172 -13.16 -4.66 12.59
CA SER A 172 -12.46 -4.47 13.86
C SER A 172 -11.00 -4.87 13.76
N VAL A 173 -10.16 -4.31 14.62
CA VAL A 173 -8.74 -4.67 14.74
C VAL A 173 -8.47 -5.65 15.88
N GLU A 174 -9.51 -5.99 16.65
CA GLU A 174 -9.49 -6.96 17.75
C GLU A 174 -10.87 -7.56 17.97
N GLY A 175 -10.94 -8.71 18.63
CA GLY A 175 -12.19 -9.39 18.95
C GLY A 175 -12.81 -10.09 17.74
N GLU A 176 -14.02 -9.75 17.36
CA GLU A 176 -14.69 -10.24 16.14
C GLU A 176 -14.38 -9.30 14.97
N LEU A 177 -13.94 -9.85 13.84
CA LEU A 177 -13.53 -9.05 12.68
C LEU A 177 -14.66 -8.16 12.18
N ILE A 178 -15.88 -8.73 12.04
CA ILE A 178 -17.06 -8.02 11.54
C ILE A 178 -18.35 -8.77 11.87
N SER A 179 -19.48 -8.05 11.96
CA SER A 179 -20.78 -8.70 12.05
C SER A 179 -21.05 -9.57 10.80
N VAL A 180 -21.69 -10.72 10.97
CA VAL A 180 -22.01 -11.61 9.85
C VAL A 180 -22.89 -10.89 8.82
N GLU A 181 -23.82 -10.05 9.27
CA GLU A 181 -24.72 -9.30 8.39
C GLU A 181 -23.98 -8.31 7.49
N ASP A 182 -23.10 -7.47 8.07
CA ASP A 182 -22.39 -6.43 7.31
C ASP A 182 -21.30 -7.04 6.42
N GLY A 183 -20.59 -8.04 6.94
CA GLY A 183 -19.61 -8.79 6.16
C GLY A 183 -20.24 -9.50 4.97
N ALA A 184 -21.40 -10.12 5.14
CA ALA A 184 -22.10 -10.79 4.06
C ALA A 184 -22.54 -9.82 2.96
N LYS A 185 -23.04 -8.63 3.32
CA LYS A 185 -23.41 -7.59 2.33
C LYS A 185 -22.20 -7.16 1.47
N ALA A 186 -21.06 -6.93 2.11
CA ALA A 186 -19.84 -6.54 1.39
C ALA A 186 -19.27 -7.67 0.55
N PHE A 187 -19.30 -8.91 1.05
CA PHE A 187 -18.89 -10.07 0.28
C PHE A 187 -19.77 -10.29 -0.96
N GLU A 188 -21.09 -10.11 -0.84
CA GLU A 188 -22.01 -10.16 -1.98
C GLU A 188 -21.68 -9.09 -3.04
N GLN A 189 -21.36 -7.86 -2.60
CA GLN A 189 -20.94 -6.80 -3.52
C GLN A 189 -19.63 -7.18 -4.24
N LEU A 190 -18.66 -7.72 -3.50
CA LEU A 190 -17.40 -8.19 -4.11
C LEU A 190 -17.67 -9.36 -5.06
N ARG A 191 -18.55 -10.28 -4.72
CA ARG A 191 -18.95 -11.43 -5.56
C ARG A 191 -19.62 -10.97 -6.85
N GLU A 192 -20.55 -10.00 -6.77
CA GLU A 192 -21.15 -9.43 -7.98
C GLU A 192 -20.08 -8.85 -8.92
N LEU A 193 -19.15 -8.06 -8.39
CA LEU A 193 -18.04 -7.49 -9.16
C LEU A 193 -17.15 -8.61 -9.74
N ALA A 194 -16.73 -9.57 -8.92
CA ALA A 194 -15.86 -10.67 -9.33
C ALA A 194 -16.50 -11.57 -10.41
N SER A 195 -17.83 -11.74 -10.39
CA SER A 195 -18.57 -12.51 -11.40
C SER A 195 -18.64 -11.83 -12.77
N LEU A 196 -18.39 -10.52 -12.82
CA LEU A 196 -18.45 -9.69 -14.04
C LEU A 196 -17.09 -9.43 -14.67
N VAL A 197 -16.01 -9.79 -14.01
CA VAL A 197 -14.64 -9.64 -14.53
C VAL A 197 -14.11 -10.98 -15.03
N LYS A 198 -13.01 -10.93 -15.78
CA LYS A 198 -12.38 -12.12 -16.33
C LYS A 198 -11.83 -13.03 -15.22
N PRO A 199 -11.89 -14.37 -15.35
CA PRO A 199 -11.35 -15.30 -14.34
C PRO A 199 -9.87 -15.10 -14.05
N GLU A 200 -9.09 -14.61 -15.01
CA GLU A 200 -7.66 -14.32 -14.88
C GLU A 200 -7.38 -13.30 -13.78
N CYS A 201 -8.36 -12.47 -13.40
CA CYS A 201 -8.26 -11.52 -12.28
C CYS A 201 -7.84 -12.18 -10.96
N PHE A 202 -8.22 -13.45 -10.73
CA PHE A 202 -7.79 -14.20 -9.53
C PHE A 202 -6.29 -14.51 -9.48
N GLY A 203 -5.59 -14.40 -10.62
CA GLY A 203 -4.13 -14.51 -10.71
C GLY A 203 -3.42 -13.15 -10.81
N MET A 204 -4.16 -12.04 -10.88
CA MET A 204 -3.59 -10.71 -11.10
C MET A 204 -3.36 -9.97 -9.79
N ASP A 205 -2.19 -9.37 -9.65
CA ASP A 205 -1.88 -8.29 -8.71
C ASP A 205 -2.11 -6.91 -9.36
N PRO A 206 -1.94 -5.80 -8.62
CA PRO A 206 -2.11 -4.47 -9.20
C PRO A 206 -1.23 -4.20 -10.41
N ILE A 207 0.03 -4.66 -10.40
CA ILE A 207 0.95 -4.44 -11.52
C ILE A 207 0.43 -5.13 -12.78
N ALA A 208 0.00 -6.39 -12.67
CA ALA A 208 -0.56 -7.15 -13.80
C ALA A 208 -1.83 -6.48 -14.37
N VAL A 209 -2.70 -5.93 -13.52
CA VAL A 209 -3.88 -5.18 -13.96
C VAL A 209 -3.47 -3.90 -14.70
N PHE A 210 -2.51 -3.13 -14.18
CA PHE A 210 -2.04 -1.91 -14.85
C PHE A 210 -1.37 -2.21 -16.19
N GLU A 211 -0.53 -3.25 -16.25
CA GLU A 211 0.11 -3.65 -17.52
C GLU A 211 -0.93 -4.05 -18.57
N GLU A 212 -2.02 -4.71 -18.18
CA GLU A 212 -3.13 -5.03 -19.08
C GLU A 212 -3.89 -3.78 -19.50
N MET A 213 -4.22 -2.88 -18.55
CA MET A 213 -4.90 -1.62 -18.84
C MET A 213 -4.09 -0.70 -19.76
N ALA A 214 -2.77 -0.69 -19.63
CA ALA A 214 -1.88 0.23 -20.35
C ALA A 214 -1.55 -0.22 -21.77
N LYS A 215 -2.03 -1.38 -22.24
CA LYS A 215 -1.85 -1.84 -23.62
C LYS A 215 -2.62 -0.97 -24.60
N PRO A 216 -2.09 -0.74 -25.83
CA PRO A 216 -2.75 0.08 -26.85
C PRO A 216 -4.10 -0.45 -27.28
N ASP A 217 -4.25 -1.78 -27.33
CA ASP A 217 -5.42 -2.52 -27.77
C ASP A 217 -6.37 -2.95 -26.64
N SER A 218 -6.04 -2.59 -25.40
CA SER A 218 -6.90 -2.88 -24.24
C SER A 218 -8.17 -2.04 -24.28
N GLU A 219 -9.32 -2.70 -24.12
CA GLU A 219 -10.62 -2.07 -23.92
C GLU A 219 -10.99 -1.88 -22.45
N ILE A 220 -10.09 -2.24 -21.53
CA ILE A 220 -10.30 -2.11 -20.09
C ILE A 220 -10.23 -0.63 -19.71
N ALA A 221 -11.34 -0.13 -19.25
CA ALA A 221 -11.52 1.29 -18.96
C ALA A 221 -11.31 1.64 -17.47
N CYS A 222 -11.51 0.66 -16.55
CA CYS A 222 -11.53 0.93 -15.12
C CYS A 222 -11.06 -0.26 -14.28
N SER A 223 -10.36 0.05 -13.17
CA SER A 223 -10.18 -0.82 -12.02
C SER A 223 -10.56 -0.04 -10.75
N PRO A 224 -11.71 -0.32 -10.13
CA PRO A 224 -12.29 0.54 -9.08
C PRO A 224 -11.66 0.35 -7.69
N LEU A 225 -10.95 -0.76 -7.48
CA LEU A 225 -10.32 -1.14 -6.20
C LEU A 225 -8.92 -1.67 -6.50
N ILE A 226 -7.96 -0.77 -6.58
CA ILE A 226 -6.57 -1.13 -6.91
C ILE A 226 -5.61 -0.21 -6.16
N TYR A 227 -4.57 -0.77 -5.56
CA TYR A 227 -3.52 0.08 -4.98
C TYR A 227 -2.90 0.97 -6.05
N GLY A 228 -2.92 2.30 -5.82
CA GLY A 228 -2.40 3.26 -6.77
C GLY A 228 -0.89 3.11 -6.99
N TYR A 229 -0.48 3.14 -8.24
CA TYR A 229 0.92 3.18 -8.68
C TYR A 229 1.11 4.42 -9.54
N VAL A 230 1.67 5.48 -8.95
CA VAL A 230 1.82 6.81 -9.57
C VAL A 230 2.50 6.77 -10.93
N ASN A 231 3.41 5.82 -11.14
CA ASN A 231 4.16 5.70 -12.38
C ASN A 231 3.25 5.56 -13.61
N TYR A 232 2.12 4.86 -13.50
CA TYR A 232 1.16 4.70 -14.60
C TYR A 232 0.39 6.00 -14.93
N ALA A 233 0.45 7.00 -14.05
CA ALA A 233 -0.07 8.35 -14.28
C ALA A 233 0.97 9.32 -14.84
N MET A 234 2.24 8.87 -14.95
CA MET A 234 3.30 9.66 -15.57
C MET A 234 3.23 9.52 -17.09
N PRO A 235 3.24 10.63 -17.85
CA PRO A 235 3.36 10.56 -19.31
C PRO A 235 4.58 9.73 -19.72
N GLU A 236 4.44 8.94 -20.79
CA GLU A 236 5.52 8.12 -21.37
C GLU A 236 5.98 6.92 -20.52
N PHE A 237 5.44 6.67 -19.32
CA PHE A 237 5.78 5.47 -18.56
C PHE A 237 5.27 4.20 -19.25
N ARG A 238 4.07 4.26 -19.84
CA ARG A 238 3.50 3.22 -20.70
C ARG A 238 2.83 3.87 -21.92
N GLU A 239 2.47 3.04 -22.91
CA GLU A 239 1.87 3.51 -24.16
C GLU A 239 0.51 4.20 -23.94
N ARG A 240 -0.23 3.78 -22.93
CA ARG A 240 -1.49 4.39 -22.53
C ARG A 240 -1.41 4.93 -21.12
N LEU A 241 -1.78 6.18 -20.97
CA LEU A 241 -1.88 6.84 -19.68
C LEU A 241 -3.04 6.26 -18.87
N ILE A 242 -2.79 6.01 -17.59
CA ILE A 242 -3.83 5.69 -16.62
C ILE A 242 -3.96 6.87 -15.67
N ARG A 243 -5.17 7.37 -15.48
CA ARG A 243 -5.47 8.35 -14.43
C ARG A 243 -6.04 7.65 -13.21
N PHE A 244 -5.94 8.35 -12.09
CA PHE A 244 -6.44 7.86 -10.82
C PHE A 244 -7.46 8.85 -10.25
N SER A 245 -8.33 8.36 -9.40
CA SER A 245 -9.29 9.15 -8.66
C SER A 245 -9.64 8.45 -7.35
N ASP A 246 -10.34 9.16 -6.48
CA ASP A 246 -10.97 8.57 -5.32
C ASP A 246 -11.81 7.34 -5.69
N ILE A 247 -11.97 6.40 -4.74
CA ILE A 247 -12.84 5.24 -4.93
C ILE A 247 -14.30 5.68 -5.16
N PRO A 248 -15.14 4.85 -5.80
CA PRO A 248 -16.58 5.12 -5.87
C PRO A 248 -17.19 5.31 -4.49
N ALA A 249 -18.07 6.31 -4.37
CA ALA A 249 -18.66 6.64 -3.07
C ALA A 249 -19.65 5.57 -2.59
N GLY A 250 -19.45 5.13 -1.35
CA GLY A 250 -20.41 4.37 -0.56
C GLY A 250 -21.09 5.21 0.52
N ALA A 251 -21.59 4.59 1.58
CA ALA A 251 -22.22 5.32 2.70
C ALA A 251 -21.22 6.21 3.47
N ALA A 252 -19.93 5.84 3.50
CA ALA A 252 -18.86 6.65 4.06
C ALA A 252 -18.23 7.64 3.06
N GLY A 253 -18.90 7.94 1.95
CA GLY A 253 -18.34 8.73 0.85
C GLY A 253 -17.21 7.98 0.17
N VAL A 254 -16.04 8.62 0.01
CA VAL A 254 -14.83 8.03 -0.58
C VAL A 254 -13.85 7.50 0.47
N ALA A 255 -14.24 7.44 1.74
CA ALA A 255 -13.44 6.89 2.84
C ALA A 255 -13.55 5.36 2.95
N GLY A 256 -12.67 4.76 3.76
CA GLY A 256 -12.68 3.35 4.12
C GLY A 256 -11.75 2.46 3.30
N SER A 257 -11.02 3.01 2.34
CA SER A 257 -10.06 2.23 1.58
C SER A 257 -8.97 1.65 2.48
N ALA A 258 -8.59 0.38 2.24
CA ALA A 258 -7.55 -0.29 3.00
C ALA A 258 -6.18 0.38 2.79
N LEU A 259 -5.59 0.92 3.86
CA LEU A 259 -4.28 1.55 3.82
C LEU A 259 -3.21 0.54 3.38
N GLY A 260 -2.33 1.01 2.51
CA GLY A 260 -1.09 0.35 2.10
C GLY A 260 0.08 1.31 2.20
N GLY A 261 1.02 1.18 1.28
CA GLY A 261 2.26 1.96 1.31
C GLY A 261 3.36 1.24 2.07
N THR A 262 4.53 1.86 2.13
CA THR A 262 5.71 1.24 2.73
C THR A 262 6.48 2.21 3.60
N GLY A 263 7.22 1.68 4.56
CA GLY A 263 8.08 2.46 5.44
C GLY A 263 9.49 1.89 5.53
N ILE A 264 10.45 2.77 5.76
CA ILE A 264 11.83 2.38 6.03
C ILE A 264 12.00 2.02 7.51
N ALA A 265 12.51 0.83 7.76
CA ALA A 265 12.86 0.32 9.07
C ALA A 265 14.36 0.05 9.16
N VAL A 266 14.92 0.08 10.38
CA VAL A 266 16.33 -0.16 10.65
C VAL A 266 16.51 -1.46 11.44
N SER A 267 17.40 -2.31 10.98
CA SER A 267 17.71 -3.59 11.61
C SER A 267 18.38 -3.41 12.99
N ALA A 268 17.91 -4.20 13.96
CA ALA A 268 18.56 -4.31 15.27
C ALA A 268 19.93 -5.02 15.20
N PHE A 269 20.24 -5.69 14.11
CA PHE A 269 21.53 -6.38 13.89
C PHE A 269 22.54 -5.51 13.13
N SER A 270 22.15 -4.29 12.69
CA SER A 270 23.07 -3.38 12.00
C SER A 270 24.23 -2.97 12.91
N LYS A 271 25.43 -3.02 12.35
CA LYS A 271 26.66 -2.54 13.03
C LYS A 271 26.84 -1.01 12.89
N HIS A 272 26.01 -0.38 12.08
CA HIS A 272 26.04 1.05 11.76
C HIS A 272 24.64 1.67 11.90
N SER A 273 23.92 1.27 12.96
CA SER A 273 22.53 1.68 13.20
C SER A 273 22.33 3.19 13.20
N ASP A 274 23.27 3.96 13.76
CA ASP A 274 23.16 5.43 13.79
C ASP A 274 23.16 6.00 12.37
N ALA A 275 24.04 5.53 11.49
CA ALA A 275 24.10 5.98 10.10
C ALA A 275 22.84 5.54 9.32
N ALA A 276 22.28 4.37 9.60
CA ALA A 276 21.05 3.89 9.01
C ALA A 276 19.83 4.71 9.48
N ILE A 277 19.76 5.05 10.77
CA ILE A 277 18.72 5.94 11.34
C ILE A 277 18.83 7.33 10.74
N ASP A 278 20.03 7.90 10.59
CA ASP A 278 20.22 9.20 9.96
C ASP A 278 19.69 9.23 8.51
N PHE A 279 19.97 8.17 7.75
CA PHE A 279 19.42 8.04 6.39
C PHE A 279 17.90 7.90 6.41
N ALA A 280 17.33 7.13 7.34
CA ALA A 280 15.88 6.95 7.44
C ALA A 280 15.14 8.27 7.72
N TYR A 281 15.65 9.09 8.62
CA TYR A 281 15.11 10.43 8.87
C TYR A 281 15.22 11.35 7.65
N TRP A 282 16.36 11.33 6.98
CA TRP A 282 16.59 12.17 5.82
C TRP A 282 15.70 11.80 4.63
N ILE A 283 15.65 10.51 4.25
CA ILE A 283 14.88 10.06 3.08
C ILE A 283 13.36 10.25 3.26
N ALA A 284 12.87 10.21 4.50
CA ALA A 284 11.46 10.43 4.84
C ALA A 284 11.12 11.93 5.03
N SER A 285 12.12 12.83 5.03
CA SER A 285 11.87 14.26 5.26
C SER A 285 11.09 14.90 4.11
N GLY A 286 10.30 15.94 4.42
CA GLY A 286 9.42 16.59 3.44
C GLY A 286 10.12 17.12 2.22
N ASP A 287 11.32 17.71 2.37
CA ASP A 287 12.08 18.26 1.26
C ASP A 287 12.59 17.16 0.31
N VAL A 288 13.09 16.04 0.87
CA VAL A 288 13.55 14.90 0.07
C VAL A 288 12.37 14.19 -0.58
N GLN A 289 11.28 13.99 0.14
CA GLN A 289 10.07 13.34 -0.38
C GLN A 289 9.43 14.14 -1.53
N LYS A 290 9.32 15.45 -1.40
CA LYS A 290 8.80 16.35 -2.44
C LYS A 290 9.74 16.49 -3.64
N GLY A 291 11.04 16.51 -3.38
CA GLY A 291 12.07 16.72 -4.40
C GLY A 291 12.57 15.41 -5.02
N LEU A 292 13.69 14.91 -4.52
CA LEU A 292 14.41 13.77 -5.06
C LEU A 292 13.55 12.51 -5.15
N TYR A 293 12.79 12.19 -4.08
CA TYR A 293 12.01 10.96 -4.01
C TYR A 293 10.91 10.92 -5.08
N ALA A 294 10.11 12.00 -5.18
CA ALA A 294 9.06 12.11 -6.20
C ALA A 294 9.63 12.14 -7.62
N ALA A 295 10.72 12.89 -7.85
CA ALA A 295 11.38 13.00 -9.15
C ALA A 295 12.02 11.69 -9.62
N SER A 296 12.29 10.75 -8.70
CA SER A 296 12.89 9.44 -8.98
C SER A 296 11.86 8.31 -8.98
N ASN A 297 10.68 8.54 -9.51
CA ASN A 297 9.59 7.55 -9.63
C ASN A 297 8.91 7.14 -8.32
N GLY A 298 9.26 7.71 -7.17
CA GLY A 298 8.67 7.40 -5.87
C GLY A 298 7.23 7.92 -5.73
N GLN A 299 6.50 7.33 -4.78
CA GLN A 299 5.14 7.76 -4.40
C GLN A 299 5.16 8.26 -2.94
N PRO A 300 5.48 9.54 -2.71
CA PRO A 300 5.80 10.08 -1.39
C PRO A 300 4.81 9.79 -0.27
N GLY A 301 5.33 9.51 0.93
CA GLY A 301 4.56 9.40 2.17
C GLY A 301 4.34 10.74 2.88
N HIS A 302 4.90 11.85 2.37
CA HIS A 302 4.83 13.17 2.99
C HIS A 302 3.89 14.11 2.23
N ALA A 303 2.98 14.77 2.96
CA ALA A 303 1.92 15.62 2.40
C ALA A 303 2.45 16.78 1.55
N SER A 304 3.65 17.32 1.85
CA SER A 304 4.25 18.38 1.04
C SER A 304 4.41 18.02 -0.44
N ALA A 305 4.63 16.73 -0.76
CA ALA A 305 4.66 16.27 -2.14
C ALA A 305 3.27 16.17 -2.75
N TRP A 306 2.28 15.73 -1.97
CA TRP A 306 0.89 15.62 -2.41
C TRP A 306 0.24 16.97 -2.74
N GLU A 307 0.70 18.03 -2.09
CA GLU A 307 0.23 19.41 -2.27
C GLU A 307 1.02 20.18 -3.33
N ASP A 308 2.18 19.68 -3.74
CA ASP A 308 3.07 20.38 -4.67
C ASP A 308 2.50 20.36 -6.10
N ALA A 309 2.42 21.53 -6.70
CA ALA A 309 1.87 21.69 -8.05
C ALA A 309 2.73 21.05 -9.14
N ILE A 310 4.05 21.02 -8.97
CA ILE A 310 4.99 20.46 -9.94
C ILE A 310 4.89 18.93 -9.90
N VAL A 311 4.86 18.35 -8.68
CA VAL A 311 4.69 16.91 -8.47
C VAL A 311 3.35 16.43 -9.04
N ASN A 312 2.26 17.17 -8.81
CA ASN A 312 0.95 16.83 -9.37
C ASN A 312 0.93 16.95 -10.90
N ALA A 313 1.50 18.01 -11.46
CA ALA A 313 1.55 18.19 -12.92
C ALA A 313 2.33 17.05 -13.63
N ALA A 314 3.41 16.57 -13.02
CA ALA A 314 4.21 15.46 -13.55
C ALA A 314 3.50 14.10 -13.49
N THR A 315 2.46 13.96 -12.67
CA THR A 315 1.76 12.71 -12.38
C THR A 315 0.27 12.77 -12.72
N SER A 316 -0.13 13.63 -13.66
CA SER A 316 -1.52 13.79 -14.12
C SER A 316 -2.52 13.95 -12.96
N ASP A 317 -2.12 14.72 -11.92
CA ASP A 317 -2.87 15.01 -10.71
C ASP A 317 -3.17 13.79 -9.81
N PHE A 318 -2.37 12.74 -9.91
CA PHE A 318 -2.54 11.51 -9.11
C PHE A 318 -2.79 11.81 -7.63
N TYR A 319 -1.93 12.62 -7.02
CA TYR A 319 -1.99 12.88 -5.58
C TYR A 319 -3.22 13.70 -5.19
N ARG A 320 -3.53 14.72 -5.95
CA ARG A 320 -4.71 15.57 -5.71
C ARG A 320 -6.00 14.79 -5.87
N ASP A 321 -6.11 13.99 -6.93
CA ASP A 321 -7.34 13.29 -7.31
C ASP A 321 -7.61 12.03 -6.48
N THR A 322 -6.64 11.58 -5.64
CA THR A 322 -6.78 10.43 -4.73
C THR A 322 -6.63 10.79 -3.25
N ARG A 323 -6.41 12.09 -2.94
CA ARG A 323 -6.12 12.57 -1.58
C ARG A 323 -7.23 12.23 -0.58
N ALA A 324 -8.48 12.43 -0.96
CA ALA A 324 -9.60 12.24 -0.03
C ALA A 324 -9.76 10.76 0.37
N THR A 325 -9.55 9.83 -0.56
CA THR A 325 -9.53 8.40 -0.26
C THR A 325 -8.39 8.02 0.68
N LEU A 326 -7.18 8.56 0.46
CA LEU A 326 -6.03 8.27 1.32
C LEU A 326 -6.22 8.83 2.74
N GLU A 327 -6.70 10.06 2.88
CA GLU A 327 -6.97 10.67 4.20
C GLU A 327 -8.05 9.91 4.98
N GLY A 328 -9.03 9.34 4.28
CA GLY A 328 -10.08 8.51 4.85
C GLY A 328 -9.75 7.01 4.93
N ALA A 329 -8.50 6.61 4.72
CA ALA A 329 -8.12 5.20 4.68
C ALA A 329 -8.23 4.50 6.04
N TRP A 330 -8.63 3.23 5.99
CA TRP A 330 -8.70 2.35 7.14
C TRP A 330 -7.39 1.59 7.34
N VAL A 331 -6.88 1.56 8.58
CA VAL A 331 -5.62 0.89 8.93
C VAL A 331 -5.88 -0.56 9.28
N ARG A 332 -5.16 -1.48 8.61
CA ARG A 332 -5.24 -2.92 8.85
C ARG A 332 -4.82 -3.29 10.29
N PRO A 333 -5.31 -4.42 10.85
CA PRO A 333 -4.79 -4.97 12.10
C PRO A 333 -3.27 -5.22 12.01
N ARG A 334 -2.58 -5.14 13.15
CA ARG A 334 -1.11 -5.18 13.22
C ARG A 334 -0.59 -6.09 14.33
N HIS A 335 -1.44 -6.91 14.95
CA HIS A 335 -1.03 -7.87 15.98
C HIS A 335 -0.12 -8.96 15.41
N ASP A 336 0.60 -9.65 16.23
CA ASP A 336 1.63 -10.64 15.82
C ASP A 336 1.07 -11.74 14.92
N GLY A 337 -0.07 -12.24 14.99
CA GLY A 337 -0.63 -13.26 14.09
C GLY A 337 -1.31 -12.71 12.82
N TYR A 338 -1.26 -11.39 12.58
CA TYR A 338 -2.03 -10.81 11.48
C TYR A 338 -1.56 -11.26 10.09
N MET A 339 -0.26 -11.39 9.85
CA MET A 339 0.23 -11.75 8.52
C MET A 339 -0.23 -13.15 8.07
N PRO A 340 -0.11 -14.21 8.89
CA PRO A 340 -0.71 -15.50 8.58
C PRO A 340 -2.23 -15.44 8.41
N PHE A 341 -2.93 -14.63 9.23
CA PHE A 341 -4.36 -14.41 9.06
C PHE A 341 -4.68 -13.77 7.70
N GLN A 342 -3.95 -12.73 7.30
CA GLN A 342 -4.16 -12.05 6.01
C GLN A 342 -4.09 -13.03 4.84
N GLU A 343 -3.13 -13.94 4.84
CA GLU A 343 -2.98 -14.97 3.81
C GLU A 343 -4.18 -15.93 3.82
N ALA A 344 -4.45 -16.57 4.96
CA ALA A 344 -5.55 -17.53 5.10
C ALA A 344 -6.94 -16.90 4.80
N ALA A 345 -7.16 -15.67 5.24
CA ALA A 345 -8.41 -14.94 4.97
C ALA A 345 -8.59 -14.61 3.49
N SER A 346 -7.49 -14.23 2.79
CA SER A 346 -7.52 -13.99 1.34
C SER A 346 -7.86 -15.25 0.56
N GLU A 347 -7.24 -16.38 0.91
CA GLU A 347 -7.54 -17.67 0.29
C GLU A 347 -8.99 -18.07 0.55
N ARG A 348 -9.49 -17.83 1.78
CA ARG A 348 -10.87 -18.12 2.15
C ARG A 348 -11.88 -17.30 1.35
N ILE A 349 -11.61 -15.99 1.15
CA ILE A 349 -12.42 -15.13 0.30
C ILE A 349 -12.40 -15.64 -1.15
N ASN A 350 -11.23 -15.89 -1.71
CA ASN A 350 -11.11 -16.36 -3.10
C ASN A 350 -11.84 -17.68 -3.33
N LYS A 351 -11.71 -18.61 -2.39
CA LYS A 351 -12.48 -19.87 -2.44
C LYS A 351 -13.98 -19.61 -2.45
N GLY A 352 -14.49 -18.78 -1.53
CA GLY A 352 -15.90 -18.45 -1.46
C GLY A 352 -16.45 -17.77 -2.72
N LEU A 353 -15.64 -16.90 -3.36
CA LEU A 353 -16.00 -16.25 -4.62
C LEU A 353 -16.06 -17.25 -5.78
N VAL A 354 -15.05 -18.13 -5.91
CA VAL A 354 -14.94 -19.10 -7.01
C VAL A 354 -15.98 -20.20 -6.90
N GLU A 355 -16.20 -20.73 -5.70
CA GLU A 355 -17.15 -21.83 -5.43
C GLU A 355 -18.59 -21.33 -5.22
N ASN A 356 -18.81 -20.00 -5.26
CA ASN A 356 -20.12 -19.37 -5.04
C ASN A 356 -20.78 -19.82 -3.72
N GLU A 357 -19.98 -19.84 -2.64
CA GLU A 357 -20.43 -20.24 -1.31
C GLU A 357 -21.35 -19.17 -0.68
N LYS A 358 -22.13 -19.55 0.33
CA LYS A 358 -22.95 -18.58 1.07
C LYS A 358 -22.08 -17.55 1.75
N ALA A 359 -22.44 -16.28 1.61
CA ALA A 359 -21.68 -15.18 2.20
C ALA A 359 -21.53 -15.32 3.71
N GLU A 360 -22.60 -15.68 4.41
CA GLU A 360 -22.59 -15.85 5.86
C GLU A 360 -21.56 -16.91 6.31
N ASP A 361 -21.46 -18.04 5.60
CA ASP A 361 -20.52 -19.10 5.93
C ASP A 361 -19.07 -18.63 5.74
N VAL A 362 -18.80 -17.85 4.68
CA VAL A 362 -17.48 -17.23 4.47
C VAL A 362 -17.13 -16.29 5.61
N ILE A 363 -18.07 -15.43 6.04
CA ILE A 363 -17.81 -14.44 7.11
C ILE A 363 -17.64 -15.13 8.48
N VAL A 364 -18.40 -16.17 8.76
CA VAL A 364 -18.20 -16.99 9.98
C VAL A 364 -16.77 -17.56 10.03
N ASP A 365 -16.28 -18.08 8.90
CA ASP A 365 -14.91 -18.59 8.80
C ASP A 365 -13.86 -17.47 8.96
N LEU A 366 -14.07 -16.30 8.34
CA LEU A 366 -13.16 -15.16 8.51
C LEU A 366 -13.08 -14.73 9.98
N ASN A 367 -14.21 -14.63 10.66
CA ASN A 367 -14.26 -14.29 12.08
C ASN A 367 -13.55 -15.34 12.94
N ARG A 368 -13.69 -16.63 12.62
CA ARG A 368 -12.96 -17.71 13.29
C ARG A 368 -11.44 -17.58 13.08
N LEU A 369 -11.00 -17.43 11.84
CA LEU A 369 -9.57 -17.24 11.50
C LEU A 369 -8.98 -16.01 12.20
N PHE A 370 -9.75 -14.91 12.28
CA PHE A 370 -9.31 -13.71 12.96
C PHE A 370 -9.13 -13.90 14.47
N ARG A 371 -10.09 -14.56 15.14
CA ARG A 371 -9.95 -14.90 16.57
C ARG A 371 -8.77 -15.83 16.85
N GLU A 372 -8.53 -16.79 15.97
CA GLU A 372 -7.41 -17.75 16.08
C GLU A 372 -6.03 -17.11 15.83
N SER A 373 -5.98 -15.88 15.30
CA SER A 373 -4.72 -15.18 15.01
C SER A 373 -4.12 -14.43 16.20
N PHE A 374 -4.82 -14.36 17.33
CA PHE A 374 -4.34 -13.76 18.58
C PHE A 374 -3.81 -14.86 19.51
#